data_dc14b0bcd682ba68b3179e4bb2abd461
#
_entry.id   dc14b0bcd682ba68b3179e4bb2abd461
#
_cell.length_a   1.000
_cell.length_b   1.000
_cell.length_c   1.000
_cell.angle_alpha   90.00
_cell.angle_beta   90.00
_cell.angle_gamma   90.00
#
_symmetry.space_group_name_H-M   'P 1'
#
loop_
_entity.id
_entity.type
_entity.pdbx_description
1 polymer ?
#
loop_
_entity_poly.entity_id
_entity_poly.type
_entity_poly.pdbx_seq_one_letter_code
_entity_poly.pdbx_strand_id
1 'polypeptide(L)'
;MSRTVKPLTTTQINNAKATDKDVSLADGQGLFLLVKKSGSKLWRFQYYKPFSKKRTLISLGSYPEVSLSDVRKKRDNYRKLLAENIDPQDHNIKISQEKLLQQQNTFAAVTKDWLRIKENEVKAGKLKQVTYEDIVKRVNKHLSPLIEHTPINEITAPLMIAKLKPLETEGKLDTLHRVIGYLNNIMIHAVNHSLIKYNPVADIGNVFIKPVAQNNPTIKPDELPLFFDRLYNSKITIDTRCAIEFMLLTAVRVGTVTQMEWAEIDFENGVWEIPKSKMKGRIGKVQDFTAPLSTQALAVLKVMKKISGHRKFVFCGTKNVHDHMSKETPNKAIKRIGYQNSLTAHGLRSVFSTAMNEAEFNPEIIEVCLAHFEYSSVRGAYNKAKYLDQRKDYMQWWGDFVENATNGKALFIE
;
A
#
# COMPACT_ATOMS: atom_id res chain seq x y z
N MET A 1 -6.76 44.41 -56.25
CA MET A 1 -7.94 43.47 -56.09
C MET A 1 -7.46 42.07 -55.86
N SER A 2 -7.89 41.45 -54.80
CA SER A 2 -7.53 40.06 -54.48
C SER A 2 -8.25 39.12 -55.45
N ARG A 3 -7.50 38.33 -56.21
CA ARG A 3 -8.04 37.34 -57.16
C ARG A 3 -8.90 36.35 -56.44
N THR A 4 -10.21 36.35 -56.66
CA THR A 4 -11.15 35.40 -56.06
C THR A 4 -10.87 33.99 -56.60
N VAL A 5 -10.35 33.09 -55.83
CA VAL A 5 -10.07 31.71 -56.24
C VAL A 5 -11.38 30.92 -56.20
N LYS A 6 -11.74 30.33 -57.34
CA LYS A 6 -12.93 29.44 -57.41
C LYS A 6 -12.64 28.13 -56.68
N PRO A 7 -13.47 27.70 -55.72
CA PRO A 7 -13.24 26.45 -54.99
C PRO A 7 -13.21 25.24 -55.92
N LEU A 8 -12.37 24.24 -55.57
CA LEU A 8 -12.26 23.01 -56.33
C LEU A 8 -13.53 22.14 -56.20
N THR A 9 -13.81 21.36 -57.21
CA THR A 9 -14.84 20.31 -57.19
C THR A 9 -14.19 18.94 -57.14
N THR A 10 -14.90 17.94 -56.63
CA THR A 10 -14.42 16.55 -56.60
C THR A 10 -14.08 16.01 -57.98
N THR A 11 -14.86 16.43 -59.02
CA THR A 11 -14.60 16.08 -60.41
C THR A 11 -13.23 16.65 -60.90
N GLN A 12 -12.94 17.91 -60.58
CA GLN A 12 -11.66 18.52 -60.92
C GLN A 12 -10.48 17.82 -60.24
N ILE A 13 -10.64 17.42 -58.95
CA ILE A 13 -9.63 16.71 -58.20
C ILE A 13 -9.38 15.32 -58.82
N ASN A 14 -10.45 14.58 -59.14
CA ASN A 14 -10.34 13.26 -59.77
C ASN A 14 -9.65 13.33 -61.15
N ASN A 15 -10.03 14.30 -61.95
CA ASN A 15 -9.50 14.48 -63.32
C ASN A 15 -8.09 15.11 -63.37
N ALA A 16 -7.57 15.60 -62.24
CA ALA A 16 -6.22 16.14 -62.16
C ALA A 16 -5.16 15.04 -62.44
N LYS A 17 -4.46 15.17 -63.54
CA LYS A 17 -3.41 14.21 -63.97
C LYS A 17 -2.02 14.72 -63.60
N ALA A 18 -1.11 13.79 -63.38
CA ALA A 18 0.31 14.08 -63.23
C ALA A 18 0.87 14.69 -64.54
N THR A 19 1.78 15.62 -64.40
CA THR A 19 2.54 16.22 -65.49
C THR A 19 4.04 16.13 -65.21
N ASP A 20 4.91 16.58 -66.10
CA ASP A 20 6.37 16.56 -65.86
C ASP A 20 6.82 17.43 -64.69
N LYS A 21 5.94 18.25 -64.15
CA LYS A 21 6.17 19.11 -62.98
C LYS A 21 5.03 19.00 -62.00
N ASP A 22 5.32 19.22 -60.71
CA ASP A 22 4.29 19.31 -59.66
C ASP A 22 3.32 20.47 -59.97
N VAL A 23 2.02 20.20 -59.95
CA VAL A 23 0.95 21.16 -60.25
C VAL A 23 0.16 21.47 -58.97
N SER A 24 -0.04 22.78 -58.70
CA SER A 24 -0.84 23.23 -57.55
C SER A 24 -2.21 23.72 -58.02
N LEU A 25 -3.27 23.10 -57.50
CA LEU A 25 -4.67 23.49 -57.74
C LEU A 25 -5.23 24.18 -56.49
N ALA A 26 -5.46 25.46 -56.56
CA ALA A 26 -5.91 26.27 -55.44
C ALA A 26 -7.42 26.04 -55.15
N ASP A 27 -7.76 25.79 -53.85
CA ASP A 27 -9.14 25.73 -53.37
C ASP A 27 -9.58 27.04 -52.68
N GLY A 28 -8.65 27.94 -52.49
CA GLY A 28 -8.87 29.21 -51.81
C GLY A 28 -8.50 29.22 -50.33
N GLN A 29 -8.37 30.45 -49.80
CA GLN A 29 -8.08 30.65 -48.36
C GLN A 29 -6.81 29.96 -47.88
N GLY A 30 -5.79 29.80 -48.70
CA GLY A 30 -4.54 29.13 -48.40
C GLY A 30 -4.53 27.61 -48.62
N LEU A 31 -5.66 27.00 -48.93
CA LEU A 31 -5.78 25.56 -49.24
C LEU A 31 -5.51 25.32 -50.74
N PHE A 32 -4.72 24.31 -51.07
CA PHE A 32 -4.50 23.82 -52.41
C PHE A 32 -4.18 22.32 -52.43
N LEU A 33 -4.46 21.70 -53.59
CA LEU A 33 -4.06 20.36 -53.91
C LEU A 33 -2.77 20.37 -54.70
N LEU A 34 -1.73 19.73 -54.21
CA LEU A 34 -0.47 19.49 -54.91
C LEU A 34 -0.53 18.14 -55.63
N VAL A 35 -0.60 18.14 -56.93
CA VAL A 35 -0.48 16.95 -57.77
C VAL A 35 0.99 16.77 -58.13
N LYS A 36 1.63 15.77 -57.61
CA LYS A 36 3.04 15.47 -57.86
C LYS A 36 3.22 14.81 -59.21
N LYS A 37 4.41 14.93 -59.79
CA LYS A 37 4.80 14.23 -61.04
C LYS A 37 4.65 12.68 -60.91
N SER A 38 4.70 12.15 -59.70
CA SER A 38 4.43 10.72 -59.36
C SER A 38 2.95 10.34 -59.42
N GLY A 39 2.05 11.30 -59.65
CA GLY A 39 0.59 11.09 -59.63
C GLY A 39 -0.04 11.21 -58.23
N SER A 40 0.74 11.28 -57.16
CA SER A 40 0.19 11.46 -55.79
C SER A 40 -0.41 12.85 -55.59
N LYS A 41 -1.55 12.93 -54.94
CA LYS A 41 -2.32 14.14 -54.70
C LYS A 41 -2.27 14.49 -53.22
N LEU A 42 -1.65 15.60 -52.85
CA LEU A 42 -1.39 15.99 -51.46
C LEU A 42 -2.10 17.31 -51.14
N TRP A 43 -2.88 17.33 -50.08
CA TRP A 43 -3.47 18.55 -49.54
C TRP A 43 -2.43 19.39 -48.81
N ARG A 44 -2.35 20.67 -49.13
CA ARG A 44 -1.43 21.63 -48.54
C ARG A 44 -2.20 22.89 -48.11
N PHE A 45 -1.84 23.40 -46.92
CA PHE A 45 -2.35 24.67 -46.42
C PHE A 45 -1.20 25.65 -46.23
N GLN A 46 -1.29 26.78 -46.86
CA GLN A 46 -0.32 27.85 -46.81
C GLN A 46 -0.86 28.99 -45.98
N TYR A 47 -0.06 29.51 -45.08
CA TYR A 47 -0.41 30.62 -44.20
C TYR A 47 0.83 31.43 -43.83
N TYR A 48 0.63 32.56 -43.15
CA TYR A 48 1.68 33.35 -42.53
C TYR A 48 1.67 33.10 -41.03
N LYS A 49 2.83 32.77 -40.46
CA LYS A 49 2.97 32.60 -39.02
C LYS A 49 2.53 33.87 -38.29
N PRO A 50 1.82 33.79 -37.20
CA PRO A 50 1.44 34.96 -36.40
C PRO A 50 2.64 35.88 -36.13
N PHE A 51 3.14 36.39 -35.38
CA PHE A 51 4.20 37.31 -35.02
C PHE A 51 5.30 37.49 -36.11
N SER A 52 5.91 36.41 -36.63
CA SER A 52 7.04 36.46 -37.55
C SER A 52 6.68 36.81 -38.98
N LYS A 53 5.38 36.72 -39.35
CA LYS A 53 4.86 36.90 -40.71
C LYS A 53 5.55 36.03 -41.78
N LYS A 54 6.28 35.01 -41.36
CA LYS A 54 6.96 34.06 -42.26
C LYS A 54 5.92 33.17 -42.95
N ARG A 55 6.01 33.08 -44.29
CA ARG A 55 5.17 32.16 -45.09
C ARG A 55 5.51 30.74 -44.78
N THR A 56 4.51 29.93 -44.42
CA THR A 56 4.67 28.54 -43.95
C THR A 56 3.64 27.64 -44.63
N LEU A 57 3.97 26.35 -44.73
CA LEU A 57 3.19 25.29 -45.36
C LEU A 57 2.97 24.12 -44.42
N ILE A 58 1.71 23.66 -44.29
CA ILE A 58 1.35 22.44 -43.58
C ILE A 58 0.76 21.41 -44.54
N SER A 59 1.15 20.15 -44.38
CA SER A 59 0.52 19.02 -45.06
C SER A 59 -0.75 18.62 -44.32
N LEU A 60 -1.86 18.44 -45.05
CA LEU A 60 -3.16 18.07 -44.48
C LEU A 60 -3.55 16.60 -44.76
N GLY A 61 -2.68 15.87 -45.45
CA GLY A 61 -2.88 14.47 -45.85
C GLY A 61 -2.98 14.32 -47.37
N SER A 62 -3.18 13.09 -47.83
CA SER A 62 -3.30 12.70 -49.22
C SER A 62 -4.77 12.52 -49.61
N TYR A 63 -5.05 12.79 -50.88
CA TYR A 63 -6.31 12.44 -51.50
C TYR A 63 -6.16 11.06 -52.17
N PRO A 64 -7.10 10.10 -52.02
CA PRO A 64 -8.47 10.29 -51.49
C PRO A 64 -8.61 10.05 -49.96
N GLU A 65 -7.58 9.63 -49.19
CA GLU A 65 -7.71 9.35 -47.74
C GLU A 65 -8.27 10.52 -46.95
N VAL A 66 -7.94 11.77 -47.35
CA VAL A 66 -8.56 12.98 -46.82
C VAL A 66 -9.45 13.58 -47.91
N SER A 67 -10.76 13.54 -47.68
CA SER A 67 -11.73 14.08 -48.63
C SER A 67 -11.65 15.62 -48.75
N LEU A 68 -12.23 16.17 -49.83
CA LEU A 68 -12.35 17.61 -50.01
C LEU A 68 -13.11 18.27 -48.85
N SER A 69 -14.17 17.63 -48.36
CA SER A 69 -14.96 18.15 -47.24
C SER A 69 -14.10 18.20 -45.96
N ASP A 70 -13.37 17.12 -45.65
CA ASP A 70 -12.59 17.05 -44.43
C ASP A 70 -11.39 17.99 -44.42
N VAL A 71 -10.74 18.16 -45.57
CA VAL A 71 -9.61 19.10 -45.67
C VAL A 71 -10.07 20.54 -45.51
N ARG A 72 -11.27 20.88 -46.00
CA ARG A 72 -11.86 22.21 -45.77
C ARG A 72 -12.17 22.45 -44.30
N LYS A 73 -12.71 21.47 -43.59
CA LYS A 73 -12.88 21.54 -42.14
C LYS A 73 -11.54 21.75 -41.40
N LYS A 74 -10.48 21.04 -41.79
CA LYS A 74 -9.14 21.23 -41.22
C LYS A 74 -8.61 22.65 -41.51
N ARG A 75 -8.76 23.16 -42.74
CA ARG A 75 -8.40 24.54 -43.08
C ARG A 75 -9.12 25.56 -42.21
N ASP A 76 -10.43 25.40 -42.03
CA ASP A 76 -11.25 26.33 -41.26
C ASP A 76 -10.85 26.35 -39.78
N ASN A 77 -10.54 25.18 -39.21
CA ASN A 77 -9.99 25.10 -37.88
C ASN A 77 -8.63 25.81 -37.75
N TYR A 78 -7.73 25.60 -38.69
CA TYR A 78 -6.43 26.30 -38.69
C TYR A 78 -6.58 27.81 -38.85
N ARG A 79 -7.57 28.28 -39.65
CA ARG A 79 -7.87 29.69 -39.76
C ARG A 79 -8.41 30.28 -38.44
N LYS A 80 -9.20 29.55 -37.68
CA LYS A 80 -9.62 29.96 -36.31
C LYS A 80 -8.42 30.16 -35.41
N LEU A 81 -7.50 29.18 -35.36
CA LEU A 81 -6.26 29.31 -34.57
C LEU A 81 -5.45 30.54 -34.98
N LEU A 82 -5.30 30.77 -36.28
CA LEU A 82 -4.57 31.95 -36.80
C LEU A 82 -5.25 33.27 -36.41
N ALA A 83 -6.58 33.33 -36.39
CA ALA A 83 -7.33 34.49 -35.92
C ALA A 83 -7.10 34.79 -34.44
N GLU A 84 -6.81 33.75 -33.64
CA GLU A 84 -6.44 33.83 -32.23
C GLU A 84 -4.92 34.03 -32.02
N ASN A 85 -4.16 34.29 -33.07
CA ASN A 85 -2.70 34.41 -33.08
C ASN A 85 -1.96 33.13 -32.65
N ILE A 86 -2.56 31.95 -32.81
CA ILE A 86 -1.95 30.64 -32.52
C ILE A 86 -1.42 30.06 -33.83
N ASP A 87 -0.14 29.66 -33.87
CA ASP A 87 0.44 28.94 -35.02
C ASP A 87 -0.08 27.50 -35.06
N PRO A 88 -0.79 27.07 -36.13
CA PRO A 88 -1.32 25.71 -36.22
C PRO A 88 -0.25 24.60 -36.17
N GLN A 89 0.98 24.87 -36.64
CA GLN A 89 2.07 23.91 -36.64
C GLN A 89 2.57 23.69 -35.21
N ASP A 90 2.81 24.75 -34.45
CA ASP A 90 3.25 24.72 -33.10
C ASP A 90 2.16 24.10 -32.19
N HIS A 91 0.89 24.41 -32.46
CA HIS A 91 -0.26 23.79 -31.78
C HIS A 91 -0.32 22.26 -31.96
N ASN A 92 -0.13 21.78 -33.21
CA ASN A 92 -0.11 20.36 -33.52
C ASN A 92 1.08 19.63 -32.86
N ILE A 93 2.27 20.27 -32.86
CA ILE A 93 3.46 19.75 -32.20
C ILE A 93 3.19 19.61 -30.70
N LYS A 94 2.61 20.64 -30.07
CA LYS A 94 2.27 20.61 -28.64
C LYS A 94 1.30 19.47 -28.30
N ILE A 95 0.22 19.31 -29.06
CA ILE A 95 -0.75 18.22 -28.88
C ILE A 95 -0.07 16.85 -29.03
N SER A 96 0.83 16.70 -30.03
CA SER A 96 1.54 15.45 -30.27
C SER A 96 2.50 15.13 -29.12
N GLN A 97 3.20 16.13 -28.60
CA GLN A 97 4.08 16.00 -27.43
C GLN A 97 3.29 15.64 -26.15
N GLU A 98 2.15 16.32 -25.93
CA GLU A 98 1.27 16.02 -24.80
C GLU A 98 0.75 14.57 -24.86
N LYS A 99 0.32 14.10 -26.04
CA LYS A 99 -0.10 12.70 -26.23
C LYS A 99 1.03 11.71 -25.95
N LEU A 100 2.23 12.00 -26.44
CA LEU A 100 3.40 11.14 -26.19
C LEU A 100 3.74 11.07 -24.71
N LEU A 101 3.76 12.20 -24.02
CA LEU A 101 3.98 12.27 -22.58
C LEU A 101 2.90 11.51 -21.81
N GLN A 102 1.64 11.64 -22.21
CA GLN A 102 0.53 10.90 -21.59
C GLN A 102 0.71 9.38 -21.75
N GLN A 103 1.17 8.91 -22.91
CA GLN A 103 1.45 7.50 -23.14
C GLN A 103 2.65 6.97 -22.34
N GLN A 104 3.66 7.81 -22.09
CA GLN A 104 4.82 7.46 -21.28
C GLN A 104 4.51 7.41 -19.78
N ASN A 105 3.54 8.20 -19.31
CA ASN A 105 3.11 8.22 -17.91
C ASN A 105 2.19 7.03 -17.60
N THR A 106 2.73 5.82 -17.68
CA THR A 106 2.01 4.59 -17.30
C THR A 106 1.84 4.49 -15.79
N PHE A 107 0.89 3.66 -15.34
CA PHE A 107 0.73 3.35 -13.92
C PHE A 107 2.04 2.86 -13.28
N ALA A 108 2.81 2.03 -13.99
CA ALA A 108 4.10 1.55 -13.50
C ALA A 108 5.10 2.70 -13.26
N ALA A 109 5.21 3.65 -14.19
CA ALA A 109 6.12 4.79 -14.06
C ALA A 109 5.74 5.66 -12.85
N VAL A 110 4.46 6.01 -12.72
CA VAL A 110 3.93 6.82 -11.60
C VAL A 110 4.08 6.08 -10.26
N THR A 111 3.81 4.79 -10.24
CA THR A 111 3.96 3.94 -9.04
C THR A 111 5.41 3.89 -8.58
N LYS A 112 6.36 3.77 -9.51
CA LYS A 112 7.81 3.76 -9.20
C LYS A 112 8.24 5.07 -8.52
N ASP A 113 7.77 6.20 -9.01
CA ASP A 113 8.05 7.51 -8.41
C ASP A 113 7.42 7.65 -7.02
N TRP A 114 6.18 7.21 -6.86
CA TRP A 114 5.50 7.21 -5.56
C TRP A 114 6.21 6.30 -4.55
N LEU A 115 6.64 5.10 -4.95
CA LEU A 115 7.38 4.17 -4.09
C LEU A 115 8.74 4.73 -3.67
N ARG A 116 9.41 5.50 -4.54
CA ARG A 116 10.65 6.21 -4.21
C ARG A 116 10.45 7.23 -3.08
N ILE A 117 9.29 7.92 -3.06
CA ILE A 117 8.94 8.80 -1.93
C ILE A 117 8.76 7.97 -0.65
N LYS A 118 8.07 6.82 -0.72
CA LYS A 118 7.89 5.93 0.44
C LYS A 118 9.22 5.38 0.96
N GLU A 119 10.15 5.05 0.08
CA GLU A 119 11.52 4.66 0.45
C GLU A 119 12.26 5.80 1.17
N ASN A 120 12.13 7.04 0.68
CA ASN A 120 12.70 8.21 1.35
C ASN A 120 12.06 8.47 2.72
N GLU A 121 10.75 8.19 2.88
CA GLU A 121 10.09 8.22 4.19
C GLU A 121 10.68 7.19 5.16
N VAL A 122 11.10 6.01 4.67
CA VAL A 122 11.82 5.02 5.48
C VAL A 122 13.19 5.54 5.90
N LYS A 123 13.98 6.06 4.95
CA LYS A 123 15.30 6.65 5.23
C LYS A 123 15.23 7.82 6.22
N ALA A 124 14.16 8.60 6.15
CA ALA A 124 13.88 9.69 7.08
C ALA A 124 13.28 9.23 8.43
N GLY A 125 13.12 7.94 8.66
CA GLY A 125 12.51 7.40 9.87
C GLY A 125 11.03 7.74 10.05
N LYS A 126 10.29 8.08 8.99
CA LYS A 126 8.86 8.39 9.01
C LYS A 126 7.96 7.19 8.69
N LEU A 127 8.52 6.17 8.04
CA LEU A 127 7.86 4.91 7.69
C LEU A 127 8.74 3.73 8.13
N LYS A 128 8.14 2.67 8.68
CA LYS A 128 8.88 1.45 9.02
C LYS A 128 9.19 0.65 7.76
N GLN A 129 10.39 0.06 7.67
CA GLN A 129 10.83 -0.78 6.55
C GLN A 129 9.81 -1.89 6.23
N VAL A 130 9.34 -2.61 7.24
CA VAL A 130 8.34 -3.69 7.08
C VAL A 130 7.02 -3.19 6.47
N THR A 131 6.63 -1.94 6.75
CA THR A 131 5.42 -1.35 6.17
C THR A 131 5.63 -1.01 4.70
N TYR A 132 6.80 -0.49 4.34
CA TYR A 132 7.18 -0.24 2.95
C TYR A 132 7.18 -1.54 2.13
N GLU A 133 7.79 -2.60 2.65
CA GLU A 133 7.81 -3.92 2.00
C GLU A 133 6.39 -4.50 1.79
N ASP A 134 5.49 -4.33 2.77
CA ASP A 134 4.09 -4.76 2.63
C ASP A 134 3.34 -3.94 1.56
N ILE A 135 3.61 -2.62 1.47
CA ILE A 135 3.08 -1.76 0.40
C ILE A 135 3.54 -2.27 -0.97
N VAL A 136 4.87 -2.42 -1.15
CA VAL A 136 5.46 -2.90 -2.42
C VAL A 136 4.88 -4.26 -2.80
N LYS A 137 4.84 -5.21 -1.86
CA LYS A 137 4.29 -6.53 -2.08
C LYS A 137 2.83 -6.51 -2.55
N ARG A 138 1.99 -5.68 -1.92
CA ARG A 138 0.56 -5.60 -2.27
C ARG A 138 0.33 -4.91 -3.60
N VAL A 139 1.04 -3.82 -3.88
CA VAL A 139 0.98 -3.12 -5.16
C VAL A 139 1.39 -4.07 -6.29
N ASN A 140 2.55 -4.73 -6.17
CA ASN A 140 3.05 -5.66 -7.18
C ASN A 140 2.16 -6.89 -7.36
N LYS A 141 1.50 -7.36 -6.30
CA LYS A 141 0.63 -8.54 -6.39
C LYS A 141 -0.76 -8.23 -6.94
N HIS A 142 -1.33 -7.08 -6.64
CA HIS A 142 -2.75 -6.81 -6.85
C HIS A 142 -3.06 -5.65 -7.80
N LEU A 143 -2.13 -4.71 -8.04
CA LEU A 143 -2.35 -3.59 -8.95
C LEU A 143 -1.51 -3.71 -10.23
N SER A 144 -0.20 -3.96 -10.10
CA SER A 144 0.69 -4.04 -11.26
C SER A 144 0.19 -5.03 -12.32
N PRO A 145 -0.21 -6.28 -12.00
CA PRO A 145 -0.67 -7.21 -13.03
C PRO A 145 -1.94 -6.77 -13.77
N LEU A 146 -2.68 -5.83 -13.18
CA LEU A 146 -3.94 -5.36 -13.74
C LEU A 146 -3.78 -4.17 -14.69
N ILE A 147 -2.86 -3.23 -14.37
CA ILE A 147 -2.82 -1.90 -15.00
C ILE A 147 -1.42 -1.31 -15.20
N GLU A 148 -0.33 -2.08 -15.04
CA GLU A 148 1.04 -1.51 -15.07
C GLU A 148 1.37 -0.73 -16.35
N HIS A 149 0.87 -1.20 -17.50
CA HIS A 149 1.10 -0.56 -18.81
C HIS A 149 0.01 0.45 -19.19
N THR A 150 -1.04 0.61 -18.37
CA THR A 150 -2.11 1.55 -18.66
C THR A 150 -1.64 2.99 -18.41
N PRO A 151 -1.79 3.91 -19.39
CA PRO A 151 -1.56 5.33 -19.14
C PRO A 151 -2.38 5.83 -17.97
N ILE A 152 -1.76 6.65 -17.10
CA ILE A 152 -2.39 7.07 -15.83
C ILE A 152 -3.71 7.85 -16.05
N ASN A 153 -3.83 8.56 -17.14
CA ASN A 153 -5.03 9.32 -17.55
C ASN A 153 -6.15 8.44 -18.11
N GLU A 154 -5.87 7.17 -18.44
CA GLU A 154 -6.87 6.20 -18.91
C GLU A 154 -7.44 5.33 -17.78
N ILE A 155 -6.90 5.44 -16.58
CA ILE A 155 -7.42 4.73 -15.40
C ILE A 155 -8.72 5.41 -14.97
N THR A 156 -9.83 4.66 -15.05
CA THR A 156 -11.17 5.12 -14.70
C THR A 156 -11.79 4.29 -13.58
N ALA A 157 -12.81 4.82 -12.91
CA ALA A 157 -13.54 4.08 -11.87
C ALA A 157 -14.16 2.78 -12.41
N PRO A 158 -14.90 2.75 -13.54
CA PRO A 158 -15.45 1.51 -14.09
C PRO A 158 -14.38 0.45 -14.38
N LEU A 159 -13.24 0.84 -14.94
CA LEU A 159 -12.11 -0.06 -15.20
C LEU A 159 -11.62 -0.71 -13.91
N MET A 160 -11.38 0.09 -12.87
CA MET A 160 -10.84 -0.42 -11.62
C MET A 160 -11.85 -1.25 -10.83
N ILE A 161 -13.13 -0.87 -10.85
CA ILE A 161 -14.20 -1.67 -10.24
C ILE A 161 -14.24 -3.07 -10.86
N ALA A 162 -14.25 -3.16 -12.19
CA ALA A 162 -14.26 -4.44 -12.88
C ALA A 162 -13.02 -5.30 -12.54
N LYS A 163 -11.82 -4.69 -12.53
CA LYS A 163 -10.56 -5.39 -12.25
C LYS A 163 -10.38 -5.82 -10.78
N LEU A 164 -10.97 -5.10 -9.83
CA LEU A 164 -10.86 -5.41 -8.40
C LEU A 164 -12.01 -6.29 -7.89
N LYS A 165 -13.08 -6.46 -8.64
CA LYS A 165 -14.24 -7.30 -8.28
C LYS A 165 -13.89 -8.74 -7.87
N PRO A 166 -12.91 -9.42 -8.49
CA PRO A 166 -12.49 -10.76 -8.05
C PRO A 166 -12.06 -10.82 -6.58
N LEU A 167 -11.38 -9.78 -6.05
CA LEU A 167 -10.98 -9.75 -4.64
C LEU A 167 -12.18 -9.71 -3.69
N GLU A 168 -13.27 -9.06 -4.09
CA GLU A 168 -14.52 -9.06 -3.33
C GLU A 168 -15.19 -10.43 -3.39
N THR A 169 -15.30 -11.03 -4.59
CA THR A 169 -15.90 -12.36 -4.79
C THR A 169 -15.16 -13.45 -4.01
N GLU A 170 -13.84 -13.31 -3.86
CA GLU A 170 -13.00 -14.19 -3.04
C GLU A 170 -13.10 -13.91 -1.53
N GLY A 171 -13.91 -12.96 -1.09
CA GLY A 171 -14.04 -12.56 0.31
C GLY A 171 -12.83 -11.84 0.91
N LYS A 172 -11.87 -11.38 0.09
CA LYS A 172 -10.64 -10.72 0.54
C LYS A 172 -10.84 -9.22 0.78
N LEU A 173 -11.88 -8.86 1.54
CA LEU A 173 -12.34 -7.47 1.70
C LEU A 173 -11.27 -6.55 2.31
N ASP A 174 -10.57 -6.97 3.36
CA ASP A 174 -9.48 -6.18 3.95
C ASP A 174 -8.34 -5.90 2.95
N THR A 175 -7.99 -6.90 2.15
CA THR A 175 -6.97 -6.76 1.10
C THR A 175 -7.44 -5.79 0.04
N LEU A 176 -8.68 -5.91 -0.41
CA LEU A 176 -9.32 -5.05 -1.39
C LEU A 176 -9.28 -3.57 -0.96
N HIS A 177 -9.77 -3.27 0.24
CA HIS A 177 -9.79 -1.89 0.74
C HIS A 177 -8.39 -1.30 0.95
N ARG A 178 -7.41 -2.11 1.37
CA ARG A 178 -6.00 -1.67 1.44
C ARG A 178 -5.42 -1.37 0.06
N VAL A 179 -5.68 -2.21 -0.92
CA VAL A 179 -5.25 -2.05 -2.31
C VAL A 179 -5.88 -0.79 -2.93
N ILE A 180 -7.17 -0.55 -2.69
CA ILE A 180 -7.86 0.69 -3.09
C ILE A 180 -7.18 1.91 -2.44
N GLY A 181 -6.81 1.84 -1.16
CA GLY A 181 -6.09 2.90 -0.49
C GLY A 181 -4.73 3.22 -1.15
N TYR A 182 -3.99 2.20 -1.57
CA TYR A 182 -2.72 2.41 -2.30
C TYR A 182 -2.95 2.99 -3.69
N LEU A 183 -3.95 2.48 -4.43
CA LEU A 183 -4.34 3.03 -5.72
C LEU A 183 -4.68 4.53 -5.59
N ASN A 184 -5.52 4.89 -4.62
CA ASN A 184 -5.86 6.30 -4.35
C ASN A 184 -4.63 7.16 -4.07
N ASN A 185 -3.69 6.67 -3.26
CA ASN A 185 -2.47 7.41 -2.96
C ASN A 185 -1.59 7.63 -4.19
N ILE A 186 -1.49 6.63 -5.08
CA ILE A 186 -0.76 6.73 -6.36
C ILE A 186 -1.46 7.74 -7.29
N MET A 187 -2.79 7.71 -7.37
CA MET A 187 -3.55 8.65 -8.20
C MET A 187 -3.47 10.09 -7.66
N ILE A 188 -3.50 10.29 -6.33
CA ILE A 188 -3.26 11.60 -5.70
C ILE A 188 -1.84 12.09 -6.02
N HIS A 189 -0.84 11.21 -6.00
CA HIS A 189 0.51 11.54 -6.43
C HIS A 189 0.53 12.04 -7.88
N ALA A 190 -0.19 11.36 -8.79
CA ALA A 190 -0.31 11.79 -10.18
C ALA A 190 -0.99 13.17 -10.33
N VAL A 191 -2.02 13.46 -9.52
CA VAL A 191 -2.66 14.80 -9.49
C VAL A 191 -1.67 15.86 -9.02
N ASN A 192 -0.94 15.60 -7.93
CA ASN A 192 0.02 16.54 -7.35
C ASN A 192 1.19 16.86 -8.32
N HIS A 193 1.50 15.94 -9.25
CA HIS A 193 2.50 16.15 -10.30
C HIS A 193 1.88 16.63 -11.63
N SER A 194 0.59 17.02 -11.60
CA SER A 194 -0.14 17.52 -12.78
C SER A 194 -0.17 16.54 -13.97
N LEU A 195 -0.03 15.25 -13.73
CA LEU A 195 -0.13 14.20 -14.75
C LEU A 195 -1.60 13.92 -15.11
N ILE A 196 -2.50 14.14 -14.17
CA ILE A 196 -3.96 14.09 -14.33
C ILE A 196 -4.60 15.27 -13.58
N LYS A 197 -5.79 15.69 -14.00
CA LYS A 197 -6.48 16.86 -13.41
C LYS A 197 -7.18 16.55 -12.10
N TYR A 198 -7.69 15.33 -11.93
CA TYR A 198 -8.41 14.85 -10.74
C TYR A 198 -8.21 13.35 -10.58
N ASN A 199 -8.49 12.84 -9.39
CA ASN A 199 -8.44 11.41 -9.12
C ASN A 199 -9.79 10.75 -9.47
N PRO A 200 -9.89 9.96 -10.56
CA PRO A 200 -11.15 9.35 -10.99
C PRO A 200 -11.59 8.16 -10.12
N VAL A 201 -10.73 7.69 -9.21
CA VAL A 201 -10.98 6.51 -8.36
C VAL A 201 -11.09 6.85 -6.87
N ALA A 202 -11.24 8.12 -6.52
CA ALA A 202 -11.24 8.59 -5.13
C ALA A 202 -12.22 7.81 -4.23
N ASP A 203 -13.44 7.56 -4.72
CA ASP A 203 -14.54 7.01 -3.94
C ASP A 203 -14.90 5.56 -4.32
N ILE A 204 -14.09 4.88 -5.13
CA ILE A 204 -14.42 3.51 -5.57
C ILE A 204 -14.54 2.52 -4.40
N GLY A 205 -13.93 2.80 -3.25
CA GLY A 205 -14.06 2.00 -2.04
C GLY A 205 -15.51 1.89 -1.54
N ASN A 206 -16.38 2.86 -1.87
CA ASN A 206 -17.78 2.85 -1.47
C ASN A 206 -18.65 1.94 -2.33
N VAL A 207 -18.15 1.51 -3.50
CA VAL A 207 -18.85 0.55 -4.39
C VAL A 207 -18.72 -0.89 -3.87
N PHE A 208 -17.69 -1.17 -3.06
CA PHE A 208 -17.40 -2.51 -2.55
C PHE A 208 -17.91 -2.69 -1.11
N ILE A 209 -18.21 -3.94 -0.77
CA ILE A 209 -18.58 -4.33 0.59
C ILE A 209 -17.43 -3.99 1.54
N LYS A 210 -17.74 -3.27 2.62
CA LYS A 210 -16.74 -2.96 3.65
C LYS A 210 -16.48 -4.19 4.52
N PRO A 211 -15.21 -4.46 4.89
CA PRO A 211 -14.93 -5.54 5.82
C PRO A 211 -15.56 -5.24 7.17
N VAL A 212 -16.21 -6.24 7.75
CA VAL A 212 -16.68 -6.16 9.12
C VAL A 212 -15.48 -6.45 10.03
N ALA A 213 -15.20 -5.52 10.95
CA ALA A 213 -14.15 -5.73 11.94
C ALA A 213 -14.51 -6.96 12.81
N GLN A 214 -13.67 -7.98 12.78
CA GLN A 214 -13.80 -9.14 13.64
C GLN A 214 -12.69 -9.11 14.68
N ASN A 215 -13.04 -9.34 15.93
CA ASN A 215 -12.06 -9.54 16.99
C ASN A 215 -11.25 -10.81 16.72
N ASN A 216 -9.98 -10.80 17.13
CA ASN A 216 -9.19 -12.02 17.02
C ASN A 216 -9.83 -13.12 17.88
N PRO A 217 -9.91 -14.36 17.39
CA PRO A 217 -10.39 -15.47 18.17
C PRO A 217 -9.61 -15.61 19.49
N THR A 218 -10.32 -15.80 20.58
CA THR A 218 -9.79 -15.96 21.94
C THR A 218 -10.64 -16.95 22.72
N ILE A 219 -10.03 -17.64 23.68
CA ILE A 219 -10.71 -18.48 24.65
C ILE A 219 -11.00 -17.68 25.93
N LYS A 220 -11.86 -18.21 26.80
CA LYS A 220 -12.12 -17.64 28.11
C LYS A 220 -11.03 -18.06 29.10
N PRO A 221 -10.85 -17.32 30.21
CA PRO A 221 -9.88 -17.70 31.26
C PRO A 221 -10.11 -19.10 31.86
N ASP A 222 -11.36 -19.52 31.99
CA ASP A 222 -11.75 -20.83 32.51
C ASP A 222 -11.42 -22.01 31.58
N GLU A 223 -11.10 -21.74 30.30
CA GLU A 223 -10.65 -22.73 29.32
C GLU A 223 -9.12 -22.99 29.36
N LEU A 224 -8.36 -22.23 30.16
CA LEU A 224 -6.90 -22.40 30.28
C LEU A 224 -6.47 -23.82 30.70
N PRO A 225 -7.16 -24.54 31.61
CA PRO A 225 -6.78 -25.91 31.96
C PRO A 225 -6.77 -26.84 30.73
N LEU A 226 -7.77 -26.74 29.85
CA LEU A 226 -7.83 -27.52 28.62
C LEU A 226 -6.74 -27.07 27.63
N PHE A 227 -6.45 -25.78 27.57
CA PHE A 227 -5.37 -25.26 26.75
C PHE A 227 -4.01 -25.83 27.16
N PHE A 228 -3.68 -25.82 28.44
CA PHE A 228 -2.43 -26.39 28.95
C PHE A 228 -2.36 -27.90 28.77
N ASP A 229 -3.48 -28.65 28.99
CA ASP A 229 -3.53 -30.07 28.73
C ASP A 229 -3.18 -30.41 27.26
N ARG A 230 -3.77 -29.71 26.30
CA ARG A 230 -3.47 -29.87 24.85
C ARG A 230 -2.04 -29.46 24.51
N LEU A 231 -1.54 -28.37 25.10
CA LEU A 231 -0.18 -27.90 24.90
C LEU A 231 0.85 -28.89 25.44
N TYR A 232 0.61 -29.45 26.61
CA TYR A 232 1.46 -30.46 27.28
C TYR A 232 1.55 -31.75 26.48
N ASN A 233 0.41 -32.26 26.00
CA ASN A 233 0.34 -33.54 25.27
C ASN A 233 0.74 -33.39 23.78
N SER A 234 1.20 -32.20 23.35
CA SER A 234 1.53 -31.93 21.96
C SER A 234 2.99 -32.24 21.61
N LYS A 235 3.26 -32.50 20.32
CA LYS A 235 4.62 -32.63 19.77
C LYS A 235 5.20 -31.28 19.35
N ILE A 236 5.03 -30.25 20.19
CA ILE A 236 5.60 -28.92 19.95
C ILE A 236 6.97 -28.84 20.61
N THR A 237 7.93 -28.19 19.94
CA THR A 237 9.29 -28.01 20.49
C THR A 237 9.27 -27.15 21.75
N ILE A 238 10.18 -27.41 22.67
CA ILE A 238 10.24 -26.73 23.98
C ILE A 238 10.34 -25.21 23.82
N ASP A 239 11.16 -24.72 22.88
CA ASP A 239 11.32 -23.31 22.61
C ASP A 239 10.01 -22.65 22.16
N THR A 240 9.24 -23.29 21.27
CA THR A 240 7.94 -22.82 20.84
C THR A 240 6.91 -22.84 21.95
N ARG A 241 6.92 -23.87 22.78
CA ARG A 241 6.05 -23.98 23.94
C ARG A 241 6.37 -22.90 24.98
N CYS A 242 7.65 -22.71 25.31
CA CYS A 242 8.10 -21.60 26.18
C CYS A 242 7.68 -20.24 25.63
N ALA A 243 7.77 -20.03 24.33
CA ALA A 243 7.32 -18.77 23.71
C ALA A 243 5.81 -18.54 23.90
N ILE A 244 4.98 -19.59 23.78
CA ILE A 244 3.52 -19.50 23.97
C ILE A 244 3.20 -19.23 25.46
N GLU A 245 3.81 -19.96 26.36
CA GLU A 245 3.63 -19.77 27.82
C GLU A 245 4.09 -18.36 28.24
N PHE A 246 5.24 -17.91 27.76
CA PHE A 246 5.74 -16.55 28.00
C PHE A 246 4.84 -15.45 27.44
N MET A 247 4.28 -15.64 26.24
CA MET A 247 3.29 -14.71 25.68
C MET A 247 2.03 -14.60 26.54
N LEU A 248 1.54 -15.72 27.05
CA LEU A 248 0.38 -15.74 27.95
C LEU A 248 0.71 -15.00 29.26
N LEU A 249 1.84 -15.37 29.92
CA LEU A 249 2.26 -14.80 31.19
C LEU A 249 2.57 -13.29 31.14
N THR A 250 3.04 -12.76 30.01
CA THR A 250 3.42 -11.35 29.91
C THR A 250 2.40 -10.49 29.18
N ALA A 251 1.45 -11.10 28.49
CA ALA A 251 0.51 -10.43 27.60
C ALA A 251 1.17 -9.49 26.56
N VAL A 252 2.45 -9.63 26.25
CA VAL A 252 3.19 -8.85 25.25
C VAL A 252 2.88 -9.38 23.84
N ARG A 253 2.93 -8.49 22.84
CA ARG A 253 2.62 -8.86 21.45
C ARG A 253 3.59 -9.91 20.91
N VAL A 254 3.07 -10.90 20.15
CA VAL A 254 3.85 -12.00 19.56
C VAL A 254 5.10 -11.52 18.82
N GLY A 255 4.99 -10.46 17.99
CA GLY A 255 6.14 -9.94 17.25
C GLY A 255 7.21 -9.31 18.13
N THR A 256 6.88 -8.86 19.33
CA THR A 256 7.83 -8.34 20.31
C THR A 256 8.48 -9.50 21.07
N VAL A 257 7.69 -10.47 21.54
CA VAL A 257 8.21 -11.66 22.27
C VAL A 257 9.17 -12.45 21.39
N THR A 258 8.82 -12.72 20.13
CA THR A 258 9.71 -13.50 19.25
C THR A 258 11.04 -12.82 18.94
N GLN A 259 11.12 -11.51 19.10
CA GLN A 259 12.35 -10.71 18.89
C GLN A 259 13.10 -10.39 20.20
N MET A 260 12.70 -11.01 21.32
CA MET A 260 13.31 -10.78 22.64
C MET A 260 14.79 -11.16 22.64
N GLU A 261 15.62 -10.29 23.18
CA GLU A 261 17.06 -10.50 23.35
C GLU A 261 17.41 -10.67 24.83
N TRP A 262 18.40 -11.52 25.14
CA TRP A 262 18.85 -11.73 26.52
C TRP A 262 19.35 -10.46 27.19
N ALA A 263 19.94 -9.55 26.45
CA ALA A 263 20.42 -8.27 26.94
C ALA A 263 19.33 -7.31 27.43
N GLU A 264 18.06 -7.59 27.10
CA GLU A 264 16.90 -6.77 27.47
C GLU A 264 16.27 -7.18 28.81
N ILE A 265 16.79 -8.28 29.44
CA ILE A 265 16.19 -8.85 30.63
C ILE A 265 17.03 -8.50 31.85
N ASP A 266 16.40 -7.82 32.80
CA ASP A 266 16.94 -7.60 34.15
C ASP A 266 16.33 -8.64 35.09
N PHE A 267 17.11 -9.69 35.37
CA PHE A 267 16.70 -10.78 36.26
C PHE A 267 16.68 -10.35 37.74
N GLU A 268 17.46 -9.36 38.13
CA GLU A 268 17.53 -8.86 39.49
C GLU A 268 16.28 -8.08 39.86
N ASN A 269 15.84 -7.17 38.98
CA ASN A 269 14.63 -6.37 39.20
C ASN A 269 13.34 -7.06 38.69
N GLY A 270 13.45 -8.21 38.00
CA GLY A 270 12.33 -8.95 37.42
C GLY A 270 11.60 -8.17 36.35
N VAL A 271 12.32 -7.55 35.43
CA VAL A 271 11.73 -6.75 34.35
C VAL A 271 12.35 -7.05 32.99
N TRP A 272 11.57 -6.83 31.94
CA TRP A 272 12.02 -6.83 30.55
C TRP A 272 11.94 -5.43 29.98
N GLU A 273 13.08 -4.85 29.60
CA GLU A 273 13.22 -3.53 29.00
C GLU A 273 13.06 -3.64 27.48
N ILE A 274 11.89 -3.32 26.97
CA ILE A 274 11.55 -3.44 25.56
C ILE A 274 11.86 -2.14 24.82
N PRO A 275 12.83 -2.14 23.88
CA PRO A 275 13.15 -0.96 23.11
C PRO A 275 11.98 -0.50 22.22
N LYS A 276 11.80 0.81 22.07
CA LYS A 276 10.76 1.40 21.20
C LYS A 276 10.79 0.88 19.75
N SER A 277 11.95 0.47 19.25
CA SER A 277 12.10 -0.12 17.92
C SER A 277 11.28 -1.40 17.73
N LYS A 278 11.10 -2.19 18.80
CA LYS A 278 10.29 -3.43 18.83
C LYS A 278 8.81 -3.20 19.15
N MET A 279 8.44 -1.98 19.55
CA MET A 279 7.07 -1.64 19.90
C MET A 279 6.23 -1.30 18.66
N LYS A 280 4.94 -1.70 18.69
CA LYS A 280 3.97 -1.35 17.64
C LYS A 280 3.43 0.06 17.89
N GLY A 281 3.48 0.92 16.88
CA GLY A 281 2.91 2.26 16.94
C GLY A 281 3.53 3.18 15.90
N ARG A 282 3.06 4.44 15.86
CA ARG A 282 3.59 5.47 14.95
C ARG A 282 5.00 5.87 15.40
N ILE A 283 5.91 5.97 14.46
CA ILE A 283 7.27 6.48 14.69
C ILE A 283 7.17 7.87 15.33
N GLY A 284 8.03 8.14 16.31
CA GLY A 284 8.03 9.38 17.08
C GLY A 284 7.00 9.46 18.23
N LYS A 285 6.04 8.51 18.30
CA LYS A 285 5.08 8.42 19.42
C LYS A 285 5.30 7.20 20.32
N VAL A 286 6.12 6.24 19.89
CA VAL A 286 6.42 5.03 20.64
C VAL A 286 7.58 5.29 21.61
N GLN A 287 7.45 4.79 22.84
CA GLN A 287 8.48 4.87 23.89
C GLN A 287 8.99 3.48 24.23
N ASP A 288 10.15 3.41 24.88
CA ASP A 288 10.63 2.19 25.51
C ASP A 288 9.63 1.74 26.57
N PHE A 289 9.47 0.43 26.75
CA PHE A 289 8.47 -0.13 27.63
C PHE A 289 9.09 -1.15 28.58
N THR A 290 8.97 -0.91 29.88
CA THR A 290 9.35 -1.84 30.93
C THR A 290 8.19 -2.79 31.22
N ALA A 291 8.33 -4.07 30.93
CA ALA A 291 7.35 -5.12 31.25
C ALA A 291 7.75 -5.84 32.53
N PRO A 292 6.96 -5.76 33.62
CA PRO A 292 7.20 -6.58 34.81
C PRO A 292 7.02 -8.07 34.51
N LEU A 293 7.88 -8.90 35.08
CA LEU A 293 7.88 -10.34 34.92
C LEU A 293 7.48 -11.02 36.24
N SER A 294 6.44 -11.84 36.19
CA SER A 294 6.07 -12.70 37.30
C SER A 294 7.13 -13.78 37.57
N THR A 295 7.09 -14.41 38.72
CA THR A 295 7.97 -15.54 39.05
C THR A 295 7.86 -16.66 38.00
N GLN A 296 6.68 -16.93 37.48
CA GLN A 296 6.40 -17.91 36.43
C GLN A 296 7.05 -17.50 35.09
N ALA A 297 6.95 -16.23 34.72
CA ALA A 297 7.61 -15.72 33.48
C ALA A 297 9.14 -15.83 33.60
N LEU A 298 9.70 -15.52 34.75
CA LEU A 298 11.13 -15.72 35.04
C LEU A 298 11.53 -17.20 34.99
N ALA A 299 10.67 -18.11 35.45
CA ALA A 299 10.90 -19.56 35.38
C ALA A 299 10.97 -20.04 33.91
N VAL A 300 10.06 -19.58 33.03
CA VAL A 300 10.18 -19.86 31.58
C VAL A 300 11.52 -19.37 31.02
N LEU A 301 11.98 -18.17 31.41
CA LEU A 301 13.28 -17.66 30.98
C LEU A 301 14.45 -18.49 31.49
N LYS A 302 14.36 -19.05 32.73
CA LYS A 302 15.37 -19.96 33.26
C LYS A 302 15.47 -21.26 32.45
N VAL A 303 14.33 -21.81 31.99
CA VAL A 303 14.31 -22.95 31.05
C VAL A 303 14.98 -22.57 29.75
N MET A 304 14.59 -21.43 29.14
CA MET A 304 15.18 -20.95 27.89
C MET A 304 16.67 -20.63 28.03
N LYS A 305 17.15 -20.19 29.20
CA LYS A 305 18.57 -19.90 29.43
C LYS A 305 19.46 -21.14 29.22
N LYS A 306 18.98 -22.32 29.52
CA LYS A 306 19.68 -23.61 29.27
C LYS A 306 19.74 -23.92 27.77
N ILE A 307 18.75 -23.45 26.98
CA ILE A 307 18.61 -23.76 25.53
C ILE A 307 19.31 -22.72 24.65
N SER A 308 19.08 -21.44 24.91
CA SER A 308 19.53 -20.35 24.05
C SER A 308 20.34 -19.26 24.75
N GLY A 309 20.73 -19.46 26.03
CA GLY A 309 21.43 -18.46 26.83
C GLY A 309 22.80 -18.01 26.27
N HIS A 310 23.40 -18.81 25.39
CA HIS A 310 24.65 -18.54 24.67
C HIS A 310 24.40 -17.78 23.34
N ARG A 311 23.14 -17.46 23.01
CA ARG A 311 22.74 -16.80 21.77
C ARG A 311 22.25 -15.38 22.05
N LYS A 312 22.03 -14.60 20.98
CA LYS A 312 21.48 -13.26 21.09
C LYS A 312 20.01 -13.26 21.51
N PHE A 313 19.19 -14.06 20.83
CA PHE A 313 17.74 -14.11 21.04
C PHE A 313 17.33 -15.18 22.04
N VAL A 314 16.32 -14.87 22.85
CA VAL A 314 15.70 -15.83 23.78
C VAL A 314 15.00 -16.94 22.98
N PHE A 315 14.19 -16.56 22.00
CA PHE A 315 13.46 -17.47 21.11
C PHE A 315 14.08 -17.46 19.72
N CYS A 316 14.87 -18.48 19.42
CA CYS A 316 15.64 -18.55 18.16
C CYS A 316 14.81 -19.12 17.01
N GLY A 317 15.20 -18.79 15.78
CA GLY A 317 14.61 -19.35 14.57
C GLY A 317 15.01 -20.82 14.36
N THR A 318 14.07 -21.64 13.90
CA THR A 318 14.31 -23.07 13.64
C THR A 318 15.24 -23.31 12.44
N LYS A 319 15.16 -22.47 11.40
CA LYS A 319 15.99 -22.58 10.20
C LYS A 319 17.34 -21.88 10.33
N ASN A 320 17.35 -20.76 11.05
CA ASN A 320 18.54 -19.97 11.33
C ASN A 320 18.54 -19.63 12.81
N VAL A 321 19.39 -20.28 13.56
CA VAL A 321 19.52 -20.11 15.03
C VAL A 321 20.14 -18.77 15.43
N HIS A 322 20.76 -18.05 14.48
CA HIS A 322 21.29 -16.70 14.69
C HIS A 322 20.23 -15.62 14.54
N ASP A 323 19.04 -15.98 14.06
CA ASP A 323 17.89 -15.09 13.93
C ASP A 323 16.82 -15.45 14.98
N HIS A 324 15.86 -14.55 15.15
CA HIS A 324 14.75 -14.76 16.06
C HIS A 324 13.67 -15.69 15.49
N MET A 325 12.82 -16.24 16.36
CA MET A 325 11.67 -17.05 15.99
C MET A 325 10.71 -16.25 15.10
N SER A 326 10.16 -16.91 14.06
CA SER A 326 9.11 -16.29 13.25
C SER A 326 7.85 -16.04 14.09
N LYS A 327 7.25 -14.84 13.96
CA LYS A 327 5.98 -14.48 14.61
C LYS A 327 4.81 -15.41 14.24
N GLU A 328 4.92 -16.15 13.14
CA GLU A 328 3.91 -17.13 12.73
C GLU A 328 4.05 -18.47 13.45
N THR A 329 5.21 -18.77 14.05
CA THR A 329 5.48 -20.06 14.70
C THR A 329 4.52 -20.34 15.85
N PRO A 330 4.27 -19.43 16.81
CA PRO A 330 3.29 -19.64 17.88
C PRO A 330 1.87 -19.85 17.35
N ASN A 331 1.43 -19.09 16.36
CA ASN A 331 0.11 -19.26 15.76
C ASN A 331 -0.06 -20.63 15.08
N LYS A 332 0.99 -21.11 14.38
CA LYS A 332 0.97 -22.45 13.78
C LYS A 332 0.91 -23.54 14.85
N ALA A 333 1.60 -23.36 15.96
CA ALA A 333 1.57 -24.29 17.09
C ALA A 333 0.17 -24.32 17.74
N ILE A 334 -0.43 -23.16 18.04
CA ILE A 334 -1.79 -23.05 18.58
C ILE A 334 -2.81 -23.74 17.67
N LYS A 335 -2.70 -23.57 16.33
CA LYS A 335 -3.56 -24.29 15.39
C LYS A 335 -3.39 -25.81 15.45
N ARG A 336 -2.15 -26.29 15.56
CA ARG A 336 -1.85 -27.74 15.61
C ARG A 336 -2.42 -28.44 16.86
N ILE A 337 -2.55 -27.72 17.96
CA ILE A 337 -3.17 -28.28 19.18
C ILE A 337 -4.70 -28.17 19.22
N GLY A 338 -5.31 -27.87 18.04
CA GLY A 338 -6.77 -27.90 17.88
C GLY A 338 -7.48 -26.56 18.09
N TYR A 339 -6.76 -25.44 18.15
CA TYR A 339 -7.37 -24.11 18.31
C TYR A 339 -7.43 -23.31 16.99
N GLN A 340 -7.54 -24.00 15.87
CA GLN A 340 -7.63 -23.39 14.56
C GLN A 340 -8.77 -22.43 14.47
N ASN A 341 -9.19 -21.48 14.52
CA ASN A 341 -10.34 -20.57 14.47
C ASN A 341 -10.90 -20.17 15.84
N SER A 342 -10.42 -20.75 16.94
CA SER A 342 -10.89 -20.43 18.30
C SER A 342 -9.87 -19.65 19.14
N LEU A 343 -8.56 -19.74 18.83
CA LEU A 343 -7.53 -18.98 19.53
C LEU A 343 -6.41 -18.58 18.58
N THR A 344 -5.89 -17.37 18.77
CA THR A 344 -4.65 -16.90 18.14
C THR A 344 -3.62 -16.48 19.19
N ALA A 345 -2.34 -16.39 18.82
CA ALA A 345 -1.32 -15.83 19.70
C ALA A 345 -1.65 -14.38 20.16
N HIS A 346 -2.40 -13.63 19.36
CA HIS A 346 -2.91 -12.32 19.77
C HIS A 346 -4.08 -12.45 20.76
N GLY A 347 -4.93 -13.48 20.59
CA GLY A 347 -6.05 -13.79 21.50
C GLY A 347 -5.60 -14.09 22.92
N LEU A 348 -4.38 -14.61 23.16
CA LEU A 348 -3.83 -14.80 24.50
C LEU A 348 -3.82 -13.51 25.34
N ARG A 349 -3.63 -12.36 24.71
CA ARG A 349 -3.71 -11.05 25.39
C ARG A 349 -5.14 -10.69 25.81
N SER A 350 -6.13 -11.15 25.03
CA SER A 350 -7.54 -10.97 25.39
C SER A 350 -7.91 -11.82 26.59
N VAL A 351 -7.34 -13.04 26.73
CA VAL A 351 -7.51 -13.88 27.95
C VAL A 351 -7.03 -13.12 29.18
N PHE A 352 -5.82 -12.54 29.15
CA PHE A 352 -5.30 -11.68 30.22
C PHE A 352 -6.25 -10.52 30.54
N SER A 353 -6.63 -9.74 29.52
CA SER A 353 -7.51 -8.59 29.73
C SER A 353 -8.86 -8.99 30.32
N THR A 354 -9.45 -10.09 29.85
CA THR A 354 -10.73 -10.60 30.38
C THR A 354 -10.60 -10.99 31.84
N ALA A 355 -9.60 -11.83 32.20
CA ALA A 355 -9.40 -12.27 33.58
C ALA A 355 -9.17 -11.10 34.54
N MET A 356 -8.35 -10.12 34.13
CA MET A 356 -8.07 -8.95 34.97
C MET A 356 -9.31 -8.07 35.18
N ASN A 357 -10.14 -7.90 34.15
CA ASN A 357 -11.39 -7.14 34.28
C ASN A 357 -12.44 -7.89 35.11
N GLU A 358 -12.56 -9.22 34.96
CA GLU A 358 -13.44 -10.06 35.77
C GLU A 358 -13.02 -10.08 37.27
N ALA A 359 -11.73 -9.92 37.52
CA ALA A 359 -11.18 -9.79 38.90
C ALA A 359 -11.20 -8.32 39.40
N GLU A 360 -11.91 -7.41 38.72
CA GLU A 360 -12.13 -6.01 39.10
C GLU A 360 -10.86 -5.17 39.26
N PHE A 361 -9.77 -5.52 38.56
CA PHE A 361 -8.56 -4.71 38.53
C PHE A 361 -8.79 -3.39 37.75
N ASN A 362 -8.01 -2.36 38.09
CA ASN A 362 -8.14 -1.05 37.45
C ASN A 362 -7.89 -1.13 35.92
N PRO A 363 -8.88 -0.82 35.07
CA PRO A 363 -8.76 -0.92 33.62
C PRO A 363 -7.63 -0.08 33.02
N GLU A 364 -7.30 1.07 33.63
CA GLU A 364 -6.21 1.93 33.15
C GLU A 364 -4.85 1.22 33.29
N ILE A 365 -4.63 0.54 34.40
CA ILE A 365 -3.39 -0.21 34.64
C ILE A 365 -3.33 -1.44 33.73
N ILE A 366 -4.47 -2.12 33.50
CA ILE A 366 -4.56 -3.23 32.54
C ILE A 366 -4.11 -2.78 31.13
N GLU A 367 -4.60 -1.63 30.65
CA GLU A 367 -4.21 -1.07 29.35
C GLU A 367 -2.71 -0.76 29.29
N VAL A 368 -2.13 -0.27 30.39
CA VAL A 368 -0.68 -0.04 30.46
C VAL A 368 0.09 -1.38 30.44
N CYS A 369 -0.37 -2.43 31.13
CA CYS A 369 0.21 -3.78 31.04
C CYS A 369 0.21 -4.29 29.57
N LEU A 370 -0.86 -4.00 28.85
CA LEU A 370 -0.98 -4.34 27.41
C LEU A 370 -0.14 -3.42 26.51
N ALA A 371 0.59 -2.46 27.05
CA ALA A 371 1.28 -1.43 26.27
C ALA A 371 0.36 -0.76 25.23
N HIS A 372 -0.87 -0.45 25.64
CA HIS A 372 -1.82 0.36 24.90
C HIS A 372 -1.71 1.81 25.40
N PHE A 373 -0.92 2.61 24.71
CA PHE A 373 -0.78 4.02 25.02
C PHE A 373 -1.76 4.83 24.18
N GLU A 374 -2.68 5.55 24.84
CA GLU A 374 -3.53 6.53 24.16
C GLU A 374 -2.74 7.81 23.84
N TYR A 375 -2.24 7.90 22.60
CA TYR A 375 -1.49 9.08 22.13
C TYR A 375 -2.38 10.21 21.59
N SER A 376 -3.71 9.99 21.49
CA SER A 376 -4.63 10.93 20.81
C SER A 376 -5.57 11.68 21.73
N SER A 377 -5.67 11.30 23.01
CA SER A 377 -6.53 11.99 23.98
C SER A 377 -5.76 13.03 24.79
N VAL A 378 -6.45 14.06 25.24
CA VAL A 378 -5.94 15.04 26.22
C VAL A 378 -5.40 14.29 27.45
N ARG A 379 -6.06 13.19 27.84
CA ARG A 379 -5.63 12.28 28.92
C ARG A 379 -4.25 11.67 28.70
N GLY A 380 -3.96 11.16 27.49
CA GLY A 380 -2.65 10.56 27.15
C GLY A 380 -1.50 11.58 27.15
N ALA A 381 -1.78 12.86 26.92
CA ALA A 381 -0.77 13.92 26.99
C ALA A 381 -0.36 14.24 28.43
N TYR A 382 -1.26 14.08 29.40
CA TYR A 382 -1.04 14.39 30.81
C TYR A 382 -0.69 13.18 31.67
N ASN A 383 -1.12 11.95 31.32
CA ASN A 383 -0.86 10.75 32.11
C ASN A 383 0.41 10.05 31.61
N LYS A 384 1.55 10.41 32.22
CA LYS A 384 2.86 9.77 32.00
C LYS A 384 3.16 8.70 33.08
N ALA A 385 2.21 8.39 33.96
CA ALA A 385 2.40 7.43 35.02
C ALA A 385 2.64 6.04 34.45
N LYS A 386 3.74 5.41 34.85
CA LYS A 386 4.13 4.07 34.41
C LYS A 386 3.53 2.96 35.26
N TYR A 387 2.97 3.30 36.42
CA TYR A 387 2.37 2.35 37.41
C TYR A 387 3.21 1.10 37.62
N LEU A 388 4.55 1.21 37.67
CA LEU A 388 5.42 0.04 37.59
C LEU A 388 5.19 -0.92 38.78
N ASP A 389 5.04 -0.40 39.99
CA ASP A 389 4.84 -1.23 41.18
C ASP A 389 3.48 -1.93 41.13
N GLN A 390 2.40 -1.18 40.84
CA GLN A 390 1.08 -1.83 40.72
C GLN A 390 1.06 -2.87 39.56
N ARG A 391 1.77 -2.60 38.46
CA ARG A 391 1.88 -3.58 37.38
C ARG A 391 2.69 -4.83 37.78
N LYS A 392 3.65 -4.71 38.67
CA LYS A 392 4.33 -5.89 39.26
C LYS A 392 3.34 -6.77 39.99
N ASP A 393 2.50 -6.17 40.83
CA ASP A 393 1.47 -6.90 41.57
C ASP A 393 0.45 -7.56 40.62
N TYR A 394 0.00 -6.83 39.59
CA TYR A 394 -0.94 -7.33 38.57
C TYR A 394 -0.37 -8.50 37.79
N MET A 395 0.88 -8.37 37.33
CA MET A 395 1.53 -9.43 36.58
C MET A 395 1.86 -10.66 37.43
N GLN A 396 2.15 -10.48 38.74
CA GLN A 396 2.33 -11.61 39.67
C GLN A 396 0.99 -12.31 39.90
N TRP A 397 -0.08 -11.57 40.20
CA TRP A 397 -1.41 -12.16 40.34
C TRP A 397 -1.81 -12.96 39.09
N TRP A 398 -1.53 -12.42 37.91
CA TRP A 398 -1.79 -13.12 36.64
C TRP A 398 -0.93 -14.39 36.51
N GLY A 399 0.33 -14.32 36.87
CA GLY A 399 1.21 -15.47 36.90
C GLY A 399 0.64 -16.59 37.78
N ASP A 400 0.21 -16.27 39.00
CA ASP A 400 -0.38 -17.20 39.95
C ASP A 400 -1.71 -17.77 39.45
N PHE A 401 -2.57 -16.92 38.83
CA PHE A 401 -3.81 -17.35 38.19
C PHE A 401 -3.55 -18.40 37.10
N VAL A 402 -2.58 -18.11 36.21
CA VAL A 402 -2.19 -19.03 35.13
C VAL A 402 -1.61 -20.33 35.70
N GLU A 403 -0.74 -20.25 36.70
CA GLU A 403 -0.15 -21.43 37.36
C GLU A 403 -1.23 -22.36 37.94
N ASN A 404 -2.20 -21.79 38.65
CA ASN A 404 -3.32 -22.57 39.20
C ASN A 404 -4.14 -23.26 38.10
N ALA A 405 -4.27 -22.61 36.91
CA ALA A 405 -4.99 -23.19 35.78
C ALA A 405 -4.22 -24.28 35.03
N THR A 406 -2.91 -24.44 35.25
CA THR A 406 -2.10 -25.44 34.51
C THR A 406 -2.30 -26.88 34.99
N ASN A 407 -2.75 -27.09 36.20
CA ASN A 407 -2.79 -28.40 36.85
C ASN A 407 -1.43 -29.13 36.79
N GLY A 408 -0.33 -28.41 36.95
CA GLY A 408 1.03 -28.96 36.90
C GLY A 408 1.57 -29.22 35.48
N LYS A 409 0.88 -28.77 34.41
CA LYS A 409 1.22 -29.07 33.02
C LYS A 409 1.89 -27.91 32.28
N ALA A 410 2.72 -27.12 32.94
CA ALA A 410 3.47 -26.02 32.31
C ALA A 410 4.98 -26.19 32.50
N LEU A 411 5.76 -25.67 31.54
CA LEU A 411 7.23 -25.77 31.60
C LEU A 411 7.86 -24.88 32.67
N PHE A 412 7.16 -23.87 33.14
CA PHE A 412 7.65 -23.01 34.23
C PHE A 412 7.46 -23.66 35.64
N ILE A 413 6.84 -24.83 35.73
CA ILE A 413 6.68 -25.62 36.96
C ILE A 413 7.74 -26.71 37.03
N GLU A 414 8.26 -27.16 35.87
CA GLU A 414 9.32 -28.17 35.76
C GLU A 414 10.70 -27.54 36.03
#